data_9f046d096a6f90afce1c10e30f79476c
#
_entry.id   9f046d096a6f90afce1c10e30f79476c
#
_cell.length_a   1.000
_cell.length_b   1.000
_cell.length_c   1.000
_cell.angle_alpha   90.00
_cell.angle_beta   90.00
_cell.angle_gamma   90.00
#
_symmetry.space_group_name_H-M   'P 1'
#
loop_
_entity.id
_entity.type
_entity.pdbx_description
1 polymer ?
#
loop_
_entity_poly.entity_id
_entity_poly.type
_entity_poly.pdbx_seq_one_letter_code
_entity_poly.pdbx_strand_id
1 'polypeptide(L)'
;MPHSSQNGSRGKHGRHAAPEQESSFFQPEQEFPHNPYNNSDMRSDGPVPYANRREEVARLRRKKKHHGNKPKIIAAVIIAVILVFGVSGAAFAMSAMEAKDDAQALVSQGKQLKDQIVGGDIASAKTTSQQMASTVKKLHDTTSGPLWGVATLIPVVGGDIQTVRIVSDSAEVLVNDVLVPAMDAIPANGLAGLMSEDGAINVSVIEDLLNVVSGSAPVLTENAAQLENSPEPTIEQLK
;
A
#
# COMPACT_ATOMS: atom_id res chain seq x y z
N MET A 1 28.25 35.75 -39.88
CA MET A 1 29.51 36.17 -39.24
C MET A 1 29.40 35.90 -37.76
N PRO A 2 30.41 35.26 -37.16
CA PRO A 2 30.32 34.57 -35.86
C PRO A 2 30.92 35.42 -34.75
N HIS A 3 30.51 35.12 -33.50
CA HIS A 3 31.29 35.28 -32.26
C HIS A 3 30.82 34.22 -31.27
N SER A 4 31.48 33.19 -31.10
CA SER A 4 32.61 32.74 -30.29
C SER A 4 32.78 33.48 -28.95
N SER A 5 32.51 32.81 -27.89
CA SER A 5 33.21 32.93 -26.63
C SER A 5 33.12 31.64 -25.81
N GLN A 6 34.24 30.95 -25.77
CA GLN A 6 34.61 29.93 -24.77
C GLN A 6 34.82 30.61 -23.42
N ASN A 7 34.47 29.91 -22.36
CA ASN A 7 35.24 29.89 -21.11
C ASN A 7 34.80 28.66 -20.34
N GLY A 8 35.57 27.82 -20.20
CA GLY A 8 36.45 26.94 -19.58
C GLY A 8 36.70 27.28 -18.11
N SER A 9 36.25 26.40 -17.21
CA SER A 9 36.80 26.34 -15.86
C SER A 9 36.89 24.90 -15.41
N ARG A 10 38.13 24.44 -15.37
CA ARG A 10 38.57 23.24 -14.67
C ARG A 10 38.56 23.51 -13.13
N GLY A 11 38.00 22.61 -12.36
CA GLY A 11 38.16 22.57 -10.89
C GLY A 11 38.11 21.11 -10.45
N LYS A 12 39.22 20.49 -10.42
CA LYS A 12 40.03 19.92 -9.35
C LYS A 12 39.35 18.90 -8.42
N HIS A 13 39.83 17.69 -8.60
CA HIS A 13 40.01 16.59 -7.67
C HIS A 13 39.92 16.94 -6.18
N GLY A 14 39.03 16.24 -5.47
CA GLY A 14 39.07 16.04 -4.02
C GLY A 14 38.85 14.56 -3.74
N ARG A 15 39.99 13.82 -3.65
CA ARG A 15 39.99 12.48 -3.06
C ARG A 15 39.88 12.69 -1.54
N HIS A 16 38.83 12.21 -0.92
CA HIS A 16 38.81 11.97 0.52
C HIS A 16 38.95 10.49 0.77
N ALA A 17 40.12 10.20 1.37
CA ALA A 17 40.50 8.90 1.88
C ALA A 17 39.56 8.47 3.00
N ALA A 18 39.21 7.19 3.00
CA ALA A 18 38.56 6.51 4.11
C ALA A 18 39.57 6.35 5.28
N PRO A 19 39.15 6.49 6.53
CA PRO A 19 39.95 6.05 7.64
C PRO A 19 39.80 4.54 7.83
N GLU A 20 40.94 3.87 7.80
CA GLU A 20 41.13 2.51 8.29
C GLU A 20 40.85 2.48 9.79
N GLN A 21 39.88 1.73 10.20
CA GLN A 21 39.68 1.32 11.59
C GLN A 21 40.45 0.02 11.82
N GLU A 22 41.63 0.17 12.44
CA GLU A 22 42.33 -0.92 13.11
C GLU A 22 41.46 -1.46 14.26
N SER A 23 40.96 -2.65 14.11
CA SER A 23 40.37 -3.44 15.19
C SER A 23 41.51 -4.16 15.93
N SER A 24 42.03 -3.54 16.98
CA SER A 24 42.85 -4.25 17.94
C SER A 24 41.95 -5.15 18.81
N PHE A 25 41.99 -6.41 18.52
CA PHE A 25 41.48 -7.47 19.37
C PHE A 25 42.43 -7.65 20.54
N PHE A 26 42.13 -7.02 21.65
CA PHE A 26 42.72 -7.36 22.94
C PHE A 26 41.79 -8.34 23.62
N GLN A 27 42.16 -9.63 23.63
CA GLN A 27 41.56 -10.62 24.51
C GLN A 27 42.33 -10.57 25.84
N PRO A 28 41.64 -10.35 26.97
CA PRO A 28 42.22 -10.65 28.26
C PRO A 28 42.15 -12.16 28.51
N GLU A 29 43.31 -12.72 28.69
CA GLU A 29 43.60 -14.06 29.19
C GLU A 29 42.86 -14.25 30.54
N GLN A 30 41.87 -15.12 30.58
CA GLN A 30 41.25 -15.52 31.86
C GLN A 30 42.12 -16.58 32.49
N GLU A 31 42.86 -16.18 33.52
CA GLU A 31 43.48 -17.09 34.47
C GLU A 31 42.40 -17.91 35.18
N PHE A 32 42.49 -19.24 35.00
CA PHE A 32 41.72 -20.18 35.79
C PHE A 32 42.32 -20.29 37.19
N PRO A 33 41.52 -20.11 38.26
CA PRO A 33 42.04 -20.32 39.61
C PRO A 33 42.34 -21.79 39.84
N HIS A 34 43.57 -22.04 40.31
CA HIS A 34 44.04 -23.32 40.79
C HIS A 34 43.09 -23.90 41.88
N ASN A 35 42.67 -25.12 41.69
CA ASN A 35 41.94 -25.89 42.67
C ASN A 35 42.93 -26.55 43.68
N PRO A 36 42.92 -26.16 44.96
CA PRO A 36 43.90 -26.66 45.96
C PRO A 36 43.37 -27.82 46.78
N TYR A 37 42.52 -28.69 46.25
CA TYR A 37 42.11 -29.88 47.01
C TYR A 37 42.50 -31.18 46.31
N ASN A 38 43.80 -31.43 46.31
CA ASN A 38 44.30 -32.78 46.25
C ASN A 38 44.50 -33.25 47.67
N ASN A 39 43.54 -34.00 48.18
CA ASN A 39 43.71 -34.73 49.47
C ASN A 39 43.31 -36.17 49.25
N SER A 40 44.33 -36.94 48.96
CA SER A 40 44.37 -38.36 49.09
C SER A 40 44.33 -38.72 50.57
N ASP A 41 43.21 -39.13 51.08
CA ASP A 41 43.10 -39.96 52.28
C ASP A 41 41.96 -40.98 52.14
N MET A 42 42.36 -42.13 51.82
CA MET A 42 42.22 -43.41 52.48
C MET A 42 40.91 -43.74 53.20
N ARG A 43 40.35 -44.84 52.71
CA ARG A 43 39.74 -45.97 53.46
C ARG A 43 38.56 -45.68 54.34
N SER A 44 37.47 -46.20 53.95
CA SER A 44 36.79 -47.19 54.78
C SER A 44 35.87 -48.09 53.92
N ASP A 45 36.22 -49.36 53.94
CA ASP A 45 35.40 -50.47 53.52
C ASP A 45 34.14 -50.53 54.36
N GLY A 46 33.01 -50.26 53.79
CA GLY A 46 31.69 -50.57 54.36
C GLY A 46 30.76 -51.04 53.25
N PRO A 47 30.05 -52.14 53.43
CA PRO A 47 29.16 -52.68 52.42
C PRO A 47 27.98 -51.71 52.20
N VAL A 48 27.88 -51.12 51.01
CA VAL A 48 26.74 -50.31 50.58
C VAL A 48 25.51 -51.19 50.41
N PRO A 49 24.39 -50.87 51.13
CA PRO A 49 23.16 -51.65 50.99
C PRO A 49 22.59 -51.48 49.58
N TYR A 50 22.42 -52.56 48.87
CA TYR A 50 21.84 -52.65 47.51
C TYR A 50 20.35 -52.26 47.43
N ALA A 51 19.78 -51.61 48.41
CA ALA A 51 18.33 -51.36 48.51
C ALA A 51 17.82 -50.15 47.72
N ASN A 52 18.67 -49.18 47.30
CA ASN A 52 18.18 -47.91 46.76
C ASN A 52 18.21 -47.78 45.22
N ARG A 53 18.78 -48.78 44.51
CA ARG A 53 18.88 -48.69 43.05
C ARG A 53 17.53 -48.89 42.35
N ARG A 54 16.55 -49.54 42.97
CA ARG A 54 15.21 -49.74 42.41
C ARG A 54 14.31 -48.51 42.52
N GLU A 55 14.49 -47.70 43.57
CA GLU A 55 13.70 -46.48 43.73
C GLU A 55 14.15 -45.33 42.83
N GLU A 56 15.45 -45.25 42.57
CA GLU A 56 15.98 -44.22 41.69
C GLU A 56 15.56 -44.42 40.23
N VAL A 57 15.51 -45.68 39.77
CA VAL A 57 15.01 -46.03 38.45
C VAL A 57 13.50 -45.79 38.33
N ALA A 58 12.75 -45.95 39.45
CA ALA A 58 11.31 -45.65 39.48
C ALA A 58 11.01 -44.16 39.48
N ARG A 59 11.89 -43.30 40.05
CA ARG A 59 11.78 -41.83 40.02
C ARG A 59 12.10 -41.25 38.63
N LEU A 60 13.03 -41.85 37.91
CA LEU A 60 13.38 -41.43 36.53
C LEU A 60 12.30 -41.80 35.50
N ARG A 61 11.49 -42.84 35.77
CA ARG A 61 10.36 -43.21 34.88
C ARG A 61 9.12 -42.34 35.02
N ARG A 62 9.04 -41.51 36.07
CA ARG A 62 7.89 -40.58 36.29
C ARG A 62 8.09 -39.19 35.72
N LYS A 63 9.14 -38.88 34.95
CA LYS A 63 9.08 -37.74 34.05
C LYS A 63 8.14 -38.07 32.89
N LYS A 64 6.86 -38.15 33.24
CA LYS A 64 5.77 -38.17 32.31
C LYS A 64 6.05 -37.06 31.29
N LYS A 65 6.30 -37.47 30.07
CA LYS A 65 6.22 -36.59 28.90
C LYS A 65 4.90 -35.82 28.98
N HIS A 66 4.93 -34.60 29.48
CA HIS A 66 3.92 -33.64 29.11
C HIS A 66 4.09 -33.45 27.60
N HIS A 67 3.51 -34.34 26.81
CA HIS A 67 3.14 -34.08 25.45
C HIS A 67 2.08 -32.97 25.54
N GLY A 68 2.56 -31.76 25.78
CA GLY A 68 1.72 -30.59 25.70
C GLY A 68 1.07 -30.61 24.33
N ASN A 69 -0.19 -30.32 24.23
CA ASN A 69 -0.94 -30.14 22.98
C ASN A 69 -0.39 -29.01 22.11
N LYS A 70 0.79 -28.45 22.46
CA LYS A 70 1.48 -27.39 21.74
C LYS A 70 1.62 -27.65 20.22
N PRO A 71 2.06 -28.85 19.73
CA PRO A 71 2.13 -29.08 18.30
C PRO A 71 0.75 -29.14 17.64
N LYS A 72 -0.28 -29.65 18.36
CA LYS A 72 -1.66 -29.69 17.85
C LYS A 72 -2.28 -28.29 17.80
N ILE A 73 -2.00 -27.44 18.78
CA ILE A 73 -2.45 -26.04 18.81
C ILE A 73 -1.75 -25.25 17.71
N ILE A 74 -0.43 -25.42 17.53
CA ILE A 74 0.31 -24.77 16.44
C ILE A 74 -0.22 -25.21 15.07
N ALA A 75 -0.45 -26.52 14.86
CA ALA A 75 -1.03 -27.03 13.64
C ALA A 75 -2.45 -26.49 13.39
N ALA A 76 -3.29 -26.42 14.44
CA ALA A 76 -4.63 -25.84 14.33
C ALA A 76 -4.60 -24.34 14.00
N VAL A 77 -3.68 -23.59 14.59
CA VAL A 77 -3.47 -22.16 14.28
C VAL A 77 -2.99 -21.99 12.82
N ILE A 78 -2.05 -22.81 12.37
CA ILE A 78 -1.57 -22.75 10.98
C ILE A 78 -2.70 -23.08 10.00
N ILE A 79 -3.51 -24.11 10.28
CA ILE A 79 -4.67 -24.45 9.44
C ILE A 79 -5.70 -23.32 9.45
N ALA A 80 -6.00 -22.74 10.62
CA ALA A 80 -6.91 -21.60 10.71
C ALA A 80 -6.39 -20.39 9.91
N VAL A 81 -5.10 -20.08 9.99
CA VAL A 81 -4.45 -19.04 9.19
C VAL A 81 -4.57 -19.34 7.70
N ILE A 82 -4.26 -20.56 7.26
CA ILE A 82 -4.37 -20.96 5.85
C ILE A 82 -5.82 -20.86 5.36
N LEU A 83 -6.80 -21.27 6.19
CA LEU A 83 -8.23 -21.14 5.82
C LEU A 83 -8.66 -19.68 5.72
N VAL A 84 -8.25 -18.83 6.68
CA VAL A 84 -8.56 -17.39 6.64
C VAL A 84 -7.93 -16.76 5.39
N PHE A 85 -6.67 -17.01 5.10
CA PHE A 85 -6.00 -16.47 3.92
C PHE A 85 -6.56 -17.06 2.61
N GLY A 86 -6.92 -18.34 2.59
CA GLY A 86 -7.49 -18.99 1.41
C GLY A 86 -8.86 -18.44 1.03
N VAL A 87 -9.77 -18.29 2.00
CA VAL A 87 -11.11 -17.72 1.77
C VAL A 87 -11.02 -16.22 1.46
N SER A 88 -10.17 -15.49 2.22
CA SER A 88 -9.95 -14.05 1.98
C SER A 88 -9.29 -13.80 0.62
N GLY A 89 -8.39 -14.68 0.17
CA GLY A 89 -7.75 -14.59 -1.13
C GLY A 89 -8.74 -14.72 -2.30
N ALA A 90 -9.68 -15.68 -2.20
CA ALA A 90 -10.73 -15.84 -3.21
C ALA A 90 -11.69 -14.63 -3.24
N ALA A 91 -12.11 -14.16 -2.05
CA ALA A 91 -12.95 -12.97 -1.93
C ALA A 91 -12.23 -11.72 -2.47
N PHE A 92 -10.93 -11.56 -2.17
CA PHE A 92 -10.12 -10.48 -2.71
C PHE A 92 -10.01 -10.55 -4.24
N ALA A 93 -9.78 -11.74 -4.81
CA ALA A 93 -9.71 -11.91 -6.26
C ALA A 93 -11.01 -11.53 -6.96
N MET A 94 -12.17 -11.89 -6.40
CA MET A 94 -13.48 -11.47 -6.91
C MET A 94 -13.66 -9.95 -6.83
N SER A 95 -13.32 -9.35 -5.69
CA SER A 95 -13.39 -7.91 -5.49
C SER A 95 -12.42 -7.14 -6.41
N ALA A 96 -11.23 -7.70 -6.67
CA ALA A 96 -10.28 -7.12 -7.62
C ALA A 96 -10.76 -7.19 -9.07
N MET A 97 -11.48 -8.25 -9.45
CA MET A 97 -12.12 -8.34 -10.77
C MET A 97 -13.22 -7.29 -10.91
N GLU A 98 -14.07 -7.11 -9.90
CA GLU A 98 -15.10 -6.08 -9.87
C GLU A 98 -14.49 -4.68 -9.99
N ALA A 99 -13.46 -4.37 -9.20
CA ALA A 99 -12.76 -3.09 -9.30
C ALA A 99 -12.14 -2.86 -10.68
N LYS A 100 -11.58 -3.90 -11.31
CA LYS A 100 -11.07 -3.83 -12.68
C LYS A 100 -12.18 -3.53 -13.69
N ASP A 101 -13.32 -4.19 -13.57
CA ASP A 101 -14.46 -3.99 -14.50
C ASP A 101 -15.02 -2.57 -14.35
N ASP A 102 -15.15 -2.05 -13.12
CA ASP A 102 -15.57 -0.67 -12.85
C ASP A 102 -14.55 0.34 -13.40
N ALA A 103 -13.24 0.09 -13.25
CA ALA A 103 -12.20 0.94 -13.83
C ALA A 103 -12.25 0.96 -15.37
N GLN A 104 -12.50 -0.19 -16.01
CA GLN A 104 -12.67 -0.26 -17.47
C GLN A 104 -13.94 0.47 -17.92
N ALA A 105 -15.03 0.35 -17.15
CA ALA A 105 -16.26 1.08 -17.41
C ALA A 105 -16.02 2.60 -17.34
N LEU A 106 -15.27 3.10 -16.35
CA LEU A 106 -14.89 4.51 -16.24
C LEU A 106 -14.09 5.00 -17.45
N VAL A 107 -13.13 4.21 -17.93
CA VAL A 107 -12.35 4.55 -19.15
C VAL A 107 -13.27 4.64 -20.37
N SER A 108 -14.23 3.72 -20.51
CA SER A 108 -15.20 3.72 -21.61
C SER A 108 -16.16 4.91 -21.52
N GLN A 109 -16.69 5.17 -20.32
CA GLN A 109 -17.56 6.33 -20.06
C GLN A 109 -16.81 7.65 -20.29
N GLY A 110 -15.53 7.74 -19.94
CA GLY A 110 -14.71 8.91 -20.20
C GLY A 110 -14.52 9.19 -21.70
N LYS A 111 -14.32 8.15 -22.51
CA LYS A 111 -14.27 8.28 -23.98
C LYS A 111 -15.63 8.73 -24.53
N GLN A 112 -16.72 8.12 -24.07
CA GLN A 112 -18.08 8.48 -24.48
C GLN A 112 -18.40 9.92 -24.10
N LEU A 113 -18.06 10.36 -22.87
CA LEU A 113 -18.25 11.72 -22.41
C LEU A 113 -17.51 12.72 -23.29
N LYS A 114 -16.22 12.43 -23.61
CA LYS A 114 -15.43 13.25 -24.53
C LYS A 114 -16.12 13.38 -25.89
N ASP A 115 -16.56 12.28 -26.50
CA ASP A 115 -17.16 12.28 -27.81
C ASP A 115 -18.51 13.04 -27.81
N GLN A 116 -19.31 12.93 -26.75
CA GLN A 116 -20.53 13.69 -26.54
C GLN A 116 -20.28 15.19 -26.41
N ILE A 117 -19.26 15.59 -25.62
CA ILE A 117 -18.90 17.00 -25.47
C ILE A 117 -18.44 17.58 -26.82
N VAL A 118 -17.54 16.87 -27.52
CA VAL A 118 -17.02 17.30 -28.83
C VAL A 118 -18.14 17.36 -29.86
N GLY A 119 -19.10 16.43 -29.80
CA GLY A 119 -20.30 16.39 -30.66
C GLY A 119 -21.37 17.43 -30.29
N GLY A 120 -21.21 18.14 -29.17
CA GLY A 120 -22.19 19.13 -28.68
C GLY A 120 -23.42 18.50 -28.01
N ASP A 121 -23.43 17.18 -27.77
CA ASP A 121 -24.50 16.48 -27.06
C ASP A 121 -24.33 16.60 -25.54
N ILE A 122 -24.60 17.79 -25.03
CA ILE A 122 -24.41 18.11 -23.61
C ILE A 122 -25.42 17.34 -22.72
N ALA A 123 -26.63 17.06 -23.21
CA ALA A 123 -27.60 16.32 -22.46
C ALA A 123 -27.14 14.88 -22.17
N SER A 124 -26.62 14.20 -23.20
CA SER A 124 -26.02 12.87 -23.03
C SER A 124 -24.75 12.93 -22.21
N ALA A 125 -23.92 13.96 -22.36
CA ALA A 125 -22.69 14.16 -21.58
C ALA A 125 -22.99 14.30 -20.06
N LYS A 126 -24.03 15.04 -19.68
CA LYS A 126 -24.50 15.11 -18.28
C LYS A 126 -24.93 13.74 -17.76
N THR A 127 -25.70 13.00 -18.55
CA THR A 127 -26.11 11.64 -18.16
C THR A 127 -24.90 10.73 -17.96
N THR A 128 -23.92 10.79 -18.88
CA THR A 128 -22.69 10.01 -18.77
C THR A 128 -21.85 10.41 -17.55
N SER A 129 -21.74 11.70 -17.23
CA SER A 129 -21.03 12.15 -16.01
C SER A 129 -21.67 11.62 -14.72
N GLN A 130 -23.00 11.56 -14.65
CA GLN A 130 -23.72 10.96 -13.52
C GLN A 130 -23.55 9.45 -13.43
N GLN A 131 -23.46 8.77 -14.59
CA GLN A 131 -23.10 7.33 -14.62
C GLN A 131 -21.68 7.11 -14.13
N MET A 132 -20.74 7.98 -14.53
CA MET A 132 -19.37 7.94 -14.01
C MET A 132 -19.33 8.12 -12.50
N ALA A 133 -20.11 9.05 -11.93
CA ALA A 133 -20.23 9.23 -10.48
C ALA A 133 -20.70 7.96 -9.77
N SER A 134 -21.68 7.25 -10.35
CA SER A 134 -22.13 5.97 -9.80
C SER A 134 -21.08 4.87 -9.91
N THR A 135 -20.34 4.83 -11.01
CA THR A 135 -19.29 3.80 -11.25
C THR A 135 -18.08 4.05 -10.35
N VAL A 136 -17.63 5.30 -10.24
CA VAL A 136 -16.48 5.64 -9.40
C VAL A 136 -16.80 5.40 -7.92
N LYS A 137 -18.03 5.67 -7.49
CA LYS A 137 -18.47 5.35 -6.13
C LYS A 137 -18.39 3.85 -5.85
N LYS A 138 -18.86 2.99 -6.77
CA LYS A 138 -18.72 1.52 -6.62
C LYS A 138 -17.26 1.12 -6.53
N LEU A 139 -16.41 1.64 -7.40
CA LEU A 139 -14.97 1.38 -7.39
C LEU A 139 -14.34 1.78 -6.04
N HIS A 140 -14.66 2.97 -5.54
CA HIS A 140 -14.22 3.43 -4.23
C HIS A 140 -14.74 2.52 -3.10
N ASP A 141 -16.04 2.23 -3.04
CA ASP A 141 -16.64 1.37 -2.02
C ASP A 141 -15.99 -0.03 -2.01
N THR A 142 -15.67 -0.57 -3.20
CA THR A 142 -14.98 -1.85 -3.35
C THR A 142 -13.54 -1.78 -2.81
N THR A 143 -12.78 -0.77 -3.21
CA THR A 143 -11.34 -0.66 -2.91
C THR A 143 -11.05 -0.10 -1.51
N SER A 144 -11.95 0.68 -0.93
CA SER A 144 -11.83 1.21 0.43
C SER A 144 -12.15 0.19 1.54
N GLY A 145 -12.75 -0.95 1.17
CA GLY A 145 -13.16 -1.99 2.11
C GLY A 145 -12.01 -2.58 2.93
N PRO A 146 -12.35 -3.22 4.09
CA PRO A 146 -11.34 -3.76 5.01
C PRO A 146 -10.47 -4.85 4.37
N LEU A 147 -11.00 -5.59 3.41
CA LEU A 147 -10.27 -6.62 2.67
C LEU A 147 -9.10 -6.03 1.88
N TRP A 148 -9.32 -4.91 1.20
CA TRP A 148 -8.29 -4.16 0.51
C TRP A 148 -7.30 -3.52 1.48
N GLY A 149 -7.79 -3.01 2.64
CA GLY A 149 -6.93 -2.47 3.69
C GLY A 149 -5.94 -3.50 4.24
N VAL A 150 -6.37 -4.75 4.48
CA VAL A 150 -5.48 -5.83 4.91
C VAL A 150 -4.54 -6.25 3.79
N ALA A 151 -5.00 -6.25 2.54
CA ALA A 151 -4.18 -6.64 1.40
C ALA A 151 -2.99 -5.69 1.15
N THR A 152 -3.04 -4.42 1.58
CA THR A 152 -1.87 -3.51 1.52
C THR A 152 -0.69 -3.98 2.38
N LEU A 153 -0.91 -4.88 3.33
CA LEU A 153 0.15 -5.43 4.19
C LEU A 153 0.91 -6.60 3.53
N ILE A 154 0.48 -7.05 2.36
CA ILE A 154 1.12 -8.16 1.66
C ILE A 154 2.44 -7.67 1.04
N PRO A 155 3.59 -8.28 1.41
CA PRO A 155 4.87 -7.93 0.79
C PRO A 155 4.81 -8.06 -0.74
N VAL A 156 5.48 -7.18 -1.46
CA VAL A 156 5.59 -7.10 -2.92
C VAL A 156 4.37 -6.47 -3.61
N VAL A 157 3.14 -6.89 -3.28
CA VAL A 157 1.92 -6.39 -3.97
C VAL A 157 1.15 -5.33 -3.17
N GLY A 158 1.47 -5.16 -1.88
CA GLY A 158 0.77 -4.21 -1.01
C GLY A 158 0.87 -2.75 -1.48
N GLY A 159 2.01 -2.37 -2.06
CA GLY A 159 2.19 -1.05 -2.67
C GLY A 159 1.26 -0.81 -3.86
N ASP A 160 1.14 -1.80 -4.75
CA ASP A 160 0.22 -1.72 -5.90
C ASP A 160 -1.24 -1.59 -5.46
N ILE A 161 -1.63 -2.36 -4.43
CA ILE A 161 -2.98 -2.29 -3.85
C ILE A 161 -3.24 -0.91 -3.23
N GLN A 162 -2.26 -0.35 -2.54
CA GLN A 162 -2.35 1.00 -1.99
C GLN A 162 -2.49 2.05 -3.09
N THR A 163 -1.73 1.93 -4.18
CA THR A 163 -1.85 2.82 -5.34
C THR A 163 -3.25 2.75 -5.97
N VAL A 164 -3.81 1.54 -6.15
CA VAL A 164 -5.18 1.39 -6.65
C VAL A 164 -6.20 2.09 -5.76
N ARG A 165 -6.07 1.99 -4.44
CA ARG A 165 -6.95 2.69 -3.50
C ARG A 165 -6.84 4.21 -3.64
N ILE A 166 -5.63 4.75 -3.64
CA ILE A 166 -5.39 6.20 -3.80
C ILE A 166 -5.98 6.70 -5.13
N VAL A 167 -5.77 5.94 -6.23
CA VAL A 167 -6.33 6.30 -7.54
C VAL A 167 -7.86 6.25 -7.51
N SER A 168 -8.48 5.27 -6.86
CA SER A 168 -9.94 5.18 -6.72
C SER A 168 -10.51 6.35 -5.92
N ASP A 169 -9.87 6.69 -4.80
CA ASP A 169 -10.25 7.83 -3.95
C ASP A 169 -10.14 9.15 -4.75
N SER A 170 -9.03 9.33 -5.46
CA SER A 170 -8.80 10.49 -6.32
C SER A 170 -9.81 10.58 -7.46
N ALA A 171 -10.15 9.45 -8.08
CA ALA A 171 -11.14 9.40 -9.15
C ALA A 171 -12.54 9.77 -8.64
N GLU A 172 -12.93 9.30 -7.43
CA GLU A 172 -14.20 9.67 -6.82
C GLU A 172 -14.31 11.17 -6.60
N VAL A 173 -13.30 11.76 -6.01
CA VAL A 173 -13.24 13.21 -5.78
C VAL A 173 -13.29 13.99 -7.10
N LEU A 174 -12.49 13.60 -8.10
CA LEU A 174 -12.47 14.27 -9.40
C LEU A 174 -13.81 14.20 -10.12
N VAL A 175 -14.50 13.09 -10.05
CA VAL A 175 -15.81 12.95 -10.72
C VAL A 175 -16.89 13.69 -9.97
N ASN A 176 -16.99 13.53 -8.64
CA ASN A 176 -18.08 14.09 -7.85
C ASN A 176 -17.91 15.59 -7.58
N ASP A 177 -16.70 16.05 -7.31
CA ASP A 177 -16.45 17.42 -6.88
C ASP A 177 -16.02 18.36 -8.01
N VAL A 178 -15.62 17.79 -9.16
CA VAL A 178 -15.17 18.58 -10.31
C VAL A 178 -16.02 18.33 -11.55
N LEU A 179 -16.06 17.05 -12.03
CA LEU A 179 -16.66 16.73 -13.32
C LEU A 179 -18.19 16.94 -13.32
N VAL A 180 -18.90 16.37 -12.36
CA VAL A 180 -20.36 16.47 -12.29
C VAL A 180 -20.80 17.94 -12.11
N PRO A 181 -20.27 18.72 -11.16
CA PRO A 181 -20.59 20.13 -11.05
C PRO A 181 -20.26 20.95 -12.30
N ALA A 182 -19.12 20.66 -12.95
CA ALA A 182 -18.75 21.35 -14.20
C ALA A 182 -19.75 21.03 -15.32
N MET A 183 -20.17 19.77 -15.46
CA MET A 183 -21.18 19.38 -16.44
C MET A 183 -22.55 19.98 -16.14
N ASP A 184 -22.91 20.11 -14.84
CA ASP A 184 -24.20 20.72 -14.45
C ASP A 184 -24.22 22.22 -14.72
N ALA A 185 -23.10 22.93 -14.62
CA ALA A 185 -22.96 24.35 -14.93
C ALA A 185 -23.10 24.65 -16.45
N ILE A 186 -22.84 23.68 -17.32
CA ILE A 186 -23.00 23.85 -18.76
C ILE A 186 -24.49 23.84 -19.13
N PRO A 187 -25.02 24.83 -19.86
CA PRO A 187 -26.41 24.81 -20.34
C PRO A 187 -26.72 23.59 -21.22
N ALA A 188 -27.93 23.07 -21.21
CA ALA A 188 -28.33 21.89 -21.97
C ALA A 188 -28.19 22.07 -23.48
N ASN A 189 -28.25 23.31 -23.97
CA ASN A 189 -28.01 23.67 -25.39
C ASN A 189 -26.53 23.96 -25.69
N GLY A 190 -25.61 23.55 -24.79
CA GLY A 190 -24.17 23.65 -24.96
C GLY A 190 -23.66 25.06 -25.12
N LEU A 191 -22.72 25.28 -26.06
CA LEU A 191 -22.16 26.57 -26.33
C LEU A 191 -23.19 27.62 -26.79
N ALA A 192 -24.30 27.18 -27.41
CA ALA A 192 -25.40 28.09 -27.76
C ALA A 192 -26.05 28.70 -26.53
N GLY A 193 -26.03 28.03 -25.38
CA GLY A 193 -26.52 28.56 -24.11
C GLY A 193 -25.62 29.62 -23.44
N LEU A 194 -24.38 29.78 -23.95
CA LEU A 194 -23.52 30.88 -23.57
C LEU A 194 -23.93 32.21 -24.19
N MET A 195 -24.83 32.17 -25.16
CA MET A 195 -25.37 33.35 -25.83
C MET A 195 -26.83 33.50 -25.49
N SER A 196 -27.25 34.68 -25.15
CA SER A 196 -28.66 35.06 -24.98
C SER A 196 -29.34 35.15 -26.35
N GLU A 197 -30.69 35.17 -26.39
CA GLU A 197 -31.47 35.24 -27.61
C GLU A 197 -31.19 36.52 -28.43
N ASP A 198 -30.73 37.57 -27.81
CA ASP A 198 -30.29 38.84 -28.42
C ASP A 198 -28.82 38.81 -28.91
N GLY A 199 -28.15 37.68 -28.81
CA GLY A 199 -26.74 37.50 -29.23
C GLY A 199 -25.73 38.03 -28.22
N ALA A 200 -26.13 38.45 -27.05
CA ALA A 200 -25.24 38.85 -25.96
C ALA A 200 -24.67 37.61 -25.22
N ILE A 201 -23.51 37.79 -24.62
CA ILE A 201 -22.89 36.71 -23.82
C ILE A 201 -23.67 36.56 -22.49
N ASN A 202 -24.05 35.32 -22.16
CA ASN A 202 -24.69 35.00 -20.90
C ASN A 202 -23.64 34.95 -19.79
N VAL A 203 -23.42 36.07 -19.12
CA VAL A 203 -22.40 36.26 -18.09
C VAL A 203 -22.61 35.32 -16.89
N SER A 204 -23.89 35.04 -16.52
CA SER A 204 -24.18 34.17 -15.37
C SER A 204 -23.66 32.74 -15.59
N VAL A 205 -23.75 32.20 -16.78
CA VAL A 205 -23.22 30.86 -17.08
C VAL A 205 -21.68 30.86 -16.98
N ILE A 206 -21.04 31.93 -17.39
CA ILE A 206 -19.58 32.04 -17.26
C ILE A 206 -19.17 32.17 -15.80
N GLU A 207 -19.92 32.92 -14.98
CA GLU A 207 -19.71 33.03 -13.54
C GLU A 207 -19.88 31.68 -12.84
N ASP A 208 -20.91 30.91 -13.18
CA ASP A 208 -21.14 29.56 -12.64
C ASP A 208 -19.98 28.63 -12.97
N LEU A 209 -19.51 28.60 -14.22
CA LEU A 209 -18.33 27.83 -14.63
C LEU A 209 -17.05 28.26 -13.90
N LEU A 210 -16.83 29.57 -13.76
CA LEU A 210 -15.69 30.12 -13.02
C LEU A 210 -15.73 29.73 -11.54
N ASN A 211 -16.91 29.74 -10.93
CA ASN A 211 -17.09 29.32 -9.54
C ASN A 211 -16.77 27.84 -9.35
N VAL A 212 -17.20 26.98 -10.27
CA VAL A 212 -16.86 25.54 -10.23
C VAL A 212 -15.36 25.36 -10.40
N VAL A 213 -14.73 25.97 -11.39
CA VAL A 213 -13.28 25.84 -11.63
C VAL A 213 -12.46 26.36 -10.46
N SER A 214 -12.84 27.53 -9.92
CA SER A 214 -12.15 28.11 -8.75
C SER A 214 -12.33 27.27 -7.49
N GLY A 215 -13.54 26.73 -7.27
CA GLY A 215 -13.83 25.85 -6.15
C GLY A 215 -13.11 24.51 -6.24
N SER A 216 -12.86 24.03 -7.46
CA SER A 216 -12.17 22.75 -7.70
C SER A 216 -10.65 22.84 -7.57
N ALA A 217 -10.04 24.02 -7.65
CA ALA A 217 -8.60 24.19 -7.65
C ALA A 217 -7.91 23.60 -6.37
N PRO A 218 -8.39 23.84 -5.13
CA PRO A 218 -7.78 23.21 -3.94
C PRO A 218 -7.93 21.68 -3.96
N VAL A 219 -9.07 21.18 -4.39
CA VAL A 219 -9.35 19.74 -4.50
C VAL A 219 -8.39 19.08 -5.50
N LEU A 220 -8.19 19.68 -6.66
CA LEU A 220 -7.24 19.21 -7.68
C LEU A 220 -5.79 19.21 -7.15
N THR A 221 -5.41 20.25 -6.41
CA THR A 221 -4.08 20.36 -5.82
C THR A 221 -3.83 19.26 -4.78
N GLU A 222 -4.81 19.03 -3.89
CA GLU A 222 -4.70 17.96 -2.88
C GLU A 222 -4.65 16.57 -3.51
N ASN A 223 -5.51 16.30 -4.50
CA ASN A 223 -5.48 15.05 -5.22
C ASN A 223 -4.16 14.82 -5.98
N ALA A 224 -3.62 15.85 -6.62
CA ALA A 224 -2.33 15.76 -7.27
C ALA A 224 -1.21 15.40 -6.28
N ALA A 225 -1.21 16.03 -5.10
CA ALA A 225 -0.24 15.71 -4.06
C ALA A 225 -0.40 14.29 -3.51
N GLN A 226 -1.63 13.77 -3.38
CA GLN A 226 -1.86 12.38 -2.96
C GLN A 226 -1.36 11.39 -4.00
N LEU A 227 -1.60 11.64 -5.28
CA LEU A 227 -1.12 10.80 -6.38
C LEU A 227 0.41 10.83 -6.48
N GLU A 228 1.04 12.00 -6.33
CA GLU A 228 2.51 12.14 -6.35
C GLU A 228 3.18 11.39 -5.20
N ASN A 229 2.54 11.33 -4.03
CA ASN A 229 3.04 10.60 -2.88
C ASN A 229 2.62 9.12 -2.85
N SER A 230 1.92 8.62 -3.87
CA SER A 230 1.54 7.22 -3.96
C SER A 230 2.78 6.34 -4.17
N PRO A 231 2.80 5.09 -3.65
CA PRO A 231 3.88 4.15 -3.93
C PRO A 231 4.04 3.93 -5.44
N GLU A 232 5.28 3.83 -5.91
CA GLU A 232 5.51 3.44 -7.30
C GLU A 232 4.98 2.03 -7.54
N PRO A 233 4.06 1.84 -8.50
CA PRO A 233 3.50 0.54 -8.78
C PRO A 233 4.54 -0.39 -9.42
N THR A 234 4.55 -1.65 -8.98
CA THR A 234 5.39 -2.70 -9.54
C THR A 234 4.72 -3.39 -10.73
N ILE A 235 3.39 -3.38 -10.76
CA ILE A 235 2.61 -3.94 -11.86
C ILE A 235 2.64 -2.98 -13.05
N GLU A 236 3.09 -3.47 -14.21
CA GLU A 236 3.32 -2.63 -15.40
C GLU A 236 2.04 -1.96 -15.95
N GLN A 237 0.87 -2.56 -15.70
CA GLN A 237 -0.43 -1.97 -16.07
C GLN A 237 -0.83 -0.75 -15.21
N LEU A 238 -0.12 -0.49 -14.11
CA LEU A 238 -0.37 0.64 -13.22
C LEU A 238 0.65 1.77 -13.40
N LYS A 239 1.69 1.56 -14.21
CA LYS A 239 2.68 2.56 -14.61
C LYS A 239 2.17 3.37 -15.78
#